data_4921f7b0a80d86d8adef5a22bd72751b
#
_entry.id   4921f7b0a80d86d8adef5a22bd72751b
#
_cell.length_a   1.000
_cell.length_b   1.000
_cell.length_c   1.000
_cell.angle_alpha   90.00
_cell.angle_beta   90.00
_cell.angle_gamma   90.00
#
_symmetry.space_group_name_H-M   'P 1'
#
loop_
_entity.id
_entity.type
_entity.pdbx_description
1 polymer ?
#
loop_
_entity_poly.entity_id
_entity_poly.type
_entity_poly.pdbx_seq_one_letter_code
_entity_poly.pdbx_strand_id
1 'polypeptide(L)'
;MTGIGAIPVKVPRSRDRKGHGAEEAIRFVSQLLPPYVRRSRSIEMALPYLYLKGLSSGDFSQVMPILLGKDAVGFSSDTVLRLRGQWKEELTQWNKRCLASKNYVYMWADGIHFQARMEQDKQCMLVVIGATPEGKKELVGFIDGYRESAQSWRELLLDLRARGLSISPKLAIGDGAMGFWKALEEVFPQTRHQRCWVHKTANILNKMPKSLHVKAKVDLHNIWMAENREDANKAFALFLDKYEAKYSQATLCLEKDRDELLAFYDFPAEHWKHIRTTNPIESTFATVRHRTKRSKGCLSRETAFIMVFKLIKNAEKTWRRLDGKNQLPKIISGVKFSDGWEVISHDELAA
;
A
#
# COMPACT_ATOMS: atom_id res chain seq x y z
N MET A 1 -25.51 24.43 -3.94
CA MET A 1 -25.44 23.78 -2.63
C MET A 1 -24.10 24.08 -2.00
N THR A 2 -24.07 24.57 -0.79
CA THR A 2 -22.88 24.90 0.01
C THR A 2 -22.89 24.15 1.33
N GLY A 3 -21.83 24.25 2.14
CA GLY A 3 -21.79 23.65 3.48
C GLY A 3 -22.78 24.23 4.49
N ILE A 4 -23.43 25.33 4.17
CA ILE A 4 -24.50 25.97 4.96
C ILE A 4 -25.87 25.86 4.29
N GLY A 5 -26.04 24.98 3.31
CA GLY A 5 -27.27 24.75 2.59
C GLY A 5 -27.33 25.33 1.18
N ALA A 6 -28.54 25.44 0.63
CA ALA A 6 -28.77 26.00 -0.69
C ALA A 6 -28.70 27.55 -0.66
N ILE A 7 -27.85 28.10 -1.49
CA ILE A 7 -27.75 29.55 -1.66
C ILE A 7 -28.26 29.91 -3.06
N PRO A 8 -29.29 30.75 -3.21
CA PRO A 8 -29.72 31.21 -4.51
C PRO A 8 -28.71 32.21 -5.09
N VAL A 9 -28.23 31.91 -6.28
CA VAL A 9 -27.28 32.80 -6.99
C VAL A 9 -27.98 33.29 -8.27
N LYS A 10 -28.11 34.61 -8.37
CA LYS A 10 -28.60 35.23 -9.60
C LYS A 10 -27.43 35.41 -10.56
N VAL A 11 -27.47 34.70 -11.69
CA VAL A 11 -26.46 34.83 -12.75
C VAL A 11 -27.04 35.65 -13.87
N PRO A 12 -26.53 36.88 -14.13
CA PRO A 12 -26.97 37.64 -15.28
C PRO A 12 -26.60 36.92 -16.58
N ARG A 13 -27.51 36.84 -17.49
CA ARG A 13 -27.27 36.30 -18.85
C ARG A 13 -27.01 37.46 -19.81
N SER A 14 -25.81 37.46 -20.36
CA SER A 14 -25.55 38.31 -21.52
C SER A 14 -25.98 37.60 -22.81
N ARG A 15 -26.62 38.30 -23.71
CA ARG A 15 -27.01 37.77 -25.02
C ARG A 15 -26.42 38.68 -26.10
N ASP A 16 -25.61 38.09 -26.95
CA ASP A 16 -25.13 38.79 -28.13
C ASP A 16 -26.27 38.94 -29.12
N ARG A 17 -26.46 40.13 -29.69
CA ARG A 17 -27.51 40.42 -30.70
C ARG A 17 -27.16 39.82 -32.05
N LYS A 18 -25.94 39.39 -32.31
CA LYS A 18 -25.47 38.79 -33.57
C LYS A 18 -25.94 37.34 -33.79
N GLY A 19 -26.87 36.80 -33.13
CA GLY A 19 -27.47 35.48 -33.39
C GLY A 19 -26.56 34.29 -33.13
N HIS A 20 -27.14 33.12 -32.81
CA HIS A 20 -26.39 31.85 -32.65
C HIS A 20 -25.86 31.39 -34.03
N GLY A 21 -24.54 31.36 -34.20
CA GLY A 21 -23.85 30.82 -35.39
C GLY A 21 -22.98 31.82 -36.15
N ALA A 22 -22.92 33.10 -35.78
CA ALA A 22 -21.95 34.02 -36.33
C ALA A 22 -20.54 33.75 -35.79
N GLU A 23 -19.54 33.67 -36.67
CA GLU A 23 -18.13 33.42 -36.29
C GLU A 23 -17.59 34.41 -35.23
N GLU A 24 -18.19 35.55 -35.05
CA GLU A 24 -17.80 36.61 -34.10
C GLU A 24 -18.70 36.71 -32.86
N ALA A 25 -19.56 35.73 -32.59
CA ALA A 25 -20.48 35.81 -31.44
C ALA A 25 -19.74 35.72 -30.12
N ILE A 26 -19.82 36.76 -29.29
CA ILE A 26 -19.18 36.81 -27.96
C ILE A 26 -19.97 35.93 -26.98
N ARG A 27 -19.33 34.87 -26.52
CA ARG A 27 -19.88 34.01 -25.49
C ARG A 27 -19.29 34.38 -24.12
N PHE A 28 -20.06 35.05 -23.29
CA PHE A 28 -19.62 35.33 -21.94
C PHE A 28 -19.68 34.05 -21.08
N VAL A 29 -18.54 33.70 -20.47
CA VAL A 29 -18.44 32.65 -19.47
C VAL A 29 -17.91 33.28 -18.19
N SER A 30 -18.67 33.20 -17.10
CA SER A 30 -18.24 33.73 -15.81
C SER A 30 -17.05 32.93 -15.27
N GLN A 31 -15.96 33.59 -14.92
CA GLN A 31 -14.82 32.96 -14.26
C GLN A 31 -15.11 32.66 -12.79
N LEU A 32 -16.02 33.37 -12.15
CA LEU A 32 -16.41 33.19 -10.76
C LEU A 32 -17.42 32.07 -10.56
N LEU A 33 -18.32 31.87 -11.52
CA LEU A 33 -19.36 30.86 -11.49
C LEU A 33 -19.37 30.12 -12.83
N PRO A 34 -18.65 29.00 -12.92
CA PRO A 34 -18.73 28.13 -14.08
C PRO A 34 -20.18 27.68 -14.35
N PRO A 35 -20.58 27.50 -15.62
CA PRO A 35 -21.91 27.05 -15.95
C PRO A 35 -22.21 25.70 -15.30
N TYR A 36 -23.44 25.52 -14.82
CA TYR A 36 -23.94 24.27 -14.22
C TYR A 36 -23.34 23.88 -12.85
N VAL A 37 -22.67 24.80 -12.13
CA VAL A 37 -22.22 24.54 -10.76
C VAL A 37 -23.42 24.36 -9.83
N ARG A 38 -23.68 23.14 -9.42
CA ARG A 38 -24.76 22.79 -8.48
C ARG A 38 -24.29 22.63 -7.05
N ARG A 39 -22.95 22.52 -6.82
CA ARG A 39 -22.33 22.27 -5.53
C ARG A 39 -21.06 23.07 -5.36
N SER A 40 -20.72 23.42 -4.11
CA SER A 40 -19.41 24.01 -3.82
C SER A 40 -18.31 22.97 -3.96
N ARG A 41 -17.10 23.43 -4.26
CA ARG A 41 -15.91 22.59 -4.39
C ARG A 41 -15.64 21.76 -3.12
N SER A 42 -15.94 22.33 -1.93
CA SER A 42 -15.78 21.61 -0.66
C SER A 42 -16.69 20.39 -0.55
N ILE A 43 -17.94 20.48 -1.01
CA ILE A 43 -18.85 19.34 -1.04
C ILE A 43 -18.39 18.30 -2.06
N GLU A 44 -17.98 18.73 -3.26
CA GLU A 44 -17.47 17.80 -4.27
C GLU A 44 -16.23 17.02 -3.78
N MET A 45 -15.36 17.66 -2.99
CA MET A 45 -14.22 17.01 -2.37
C MET A 45 -14.59 16.08 -1.20
N ALA A 46 -15.68 16.35 -0.48
CA ALA A 46 -16.14 15.54 0.64
C ALA A 46 -16.79 14.21 0.18
N LEU A 47 -17.47 14.19 -0.96
CA LEU A 47 -18.21 13.02 -1.45
C LEU A 47 -17.32 11.78 -1.64
N PRO A 48 -16.16 11.84 -2.33
CA PRO A 48 -15.26 10.71 -2.45
C PRO A 48 -14.80 10.21 -1.08
N TYR A 49 -14.51 11.12 -0.16
CA TYR A 49 -14.06 10.78 1.19
C TYR A 49 -15.14 10.04 1.98
N LEU A 50 -16.38 10.51 1.96
CA LEU A 50 -17.51 9.85 2.61
C LEU A 50 -17.76 8.45 2.04
N TYR A 51 -17.70 8.31 0.72
CA TYR A 51 -17.82 7.01 0.06
C TYR A 51 -16.71 6.04 0.49
N LEU A 52 -15.45 6.50 0.52
CA LEU A 52 -14.33 5.70 0.98
C LEU A 52 -14.41 5.35 2.48
N LYS A 53 -15.04 6.20 3.29
CA LYS A 53 -15.26 5.96 4.74
C LYS A 53 -16.43 5.03 5.04
N GLY A 54 -17.22 4.66 4.04
CA GLY A 54 -18.21 3.59 4.24
C GLY A 54 -19.65 3.90 3.84
N LEU A 55 -19.96 5.13 3.43
CA LEU A 55 -21.29 5.40 2.86
C LEU A 55 -21.46 4.63 1.55
N SER A 56 -22.51 3.84 1.45
CA SER A 56 -22.88 3.22 0.19
C SER A 56 -23.53 4.24 -0.75
N SER A 57 -23.65 3.90 -2.03
CA SER A 57 -24.33 4.77 -2.99
C SER A 57 -25.79 5.04 -2.64
N GLY A 58 -26.46 4.10 -1.95
CA GLY A 58 -27.84 4.27 -1.46
C GLY A 58 -27.91 5.19 -0.23
N ASP A 59 -26.90 5.16 0.64
CA ASP A 59 -26.90 5.94 1.88
C ASP A 59 -26.73 7.44 1.63
N PHE A 60 -26.12 7.82 0.49
CA PHE A 60 -25.94 9.24 0.14
C PHE A 60 -27.27 10.01 0.10
N SER A 61 -28.31 9.41 -0.45
CA SER A 61 -29.63 10.03 -0.55
C SER A 61 -30.27 10.26 0.83
N GLN A 62 -29.92 9.46 1.83
CA GLN A 62 -30.43 9.56 3.19
C GLN A 62 -29.57 10.46 4.09
N VAL A 63 -28.25 10.35 4.00
CA VAL A 63 -27.33 11.03 4.90
C VAL A 63 -27.09 12.49 4.47
N MET A 64 -27.05 12.77 3.17
CA MET A 64 -26.73 14.12 2.71
C MET A 64 -27.80 15.18 3.07
N PRO A 65 -29.12 14.89 3.06
CA PRO A 65 -30.12 15.81 3.59
C PRO A 65 -29.97 16.14 5.07
N ILE A 66 -29.47 15.17 5.87
CA ILE A 66 -29.21 15.38 7.29
C ILE A 66 -28.01 16.32 7.50
N LEU A 67 -26.96 16.17 6.71
CA LEU A 67 -25.73 16.97 6.81
C LEU A 67 -25.84 18.36 6.19
N LEU A 68 -26.62 18.51 5.11
CA LEU A 68 -26.62 19.73 4.29
C LEU A 68 -28.01 20.39 4.19
N GLY A 69 -28.99 19.89 4.92
CA GLY A 69 -30.37 20.37 4.91
C GLY A 69 -31.28 19.63 3.92
N LYS A 70 -32.59 19.70 4.17
CA LYS A 70 -33.63 18.95 3.43
C LYS A 70 -33.63 19.19 1.91
N ASP A 71 -33.12 20.33 1.47
CA ASP A 71 -33.05 20.72 0.04
C ASP A 71 -31.76 20.21 -0.65
N ALA A 72 -31.02 19.30 -0.02
CA ALA A 72 -29.79 18.73 -0.57
C ALA A 72 -30.11 17.78 -1.73
N VAL A 73 -30.25 18.33 -2.93
CA VAL A 73 -30.46 17.59 -4.18
C VAL A 73 -29.14 17.25 -4.88
N GLY A 74 -29.16 16.16 -5.67
CA GLY A 74 -28.05 15.81 -6.56
C GLY A 74 -27.04 14.83 -5.98
N PHE A 75 -27.37 14.12 -4.91
CA PHE A 75 -26.56 13.03 -4.33
C PHE A 75 -27.12 11.66 -4.74
N SER A 76 -27.32 11.48 -6.05
CA SER A 76 -27.83 10.24 -6.62
C SER A 76 -26.72 9.21 -6.82
N SER A 77 -27.12 7.97 -7.09
CA SER A 77 -26.26 6.88 -7.56
C SER A 77 -25.35 7.29 -8.74
N ASP A 78 -25.84 8.16 -9.63
CA ASP A 78 -25.07 8.66 -10.77
C ASP A 78 -23.85 9.48 -10.36
N THR A 79 -23.93 10.17 -9.23
CA THR A 79 -22.76 10.87 -8.67
C THR A 79 -21.64 9.89 -8.29
N VAL A 80 -22.00 8.75 -7.70
CA VAL A 80 -21.05 7.70 -7.36
C VAL A 80 -20.50 7.03 -8.61
N LEU A 81 -21.34 6.80 -9.62
CA LEU A 81 -20.90 6.25 -10.91
C LEU A 81 -19.89 7.18 -11.59
N ARG A 82 -20.15 8.49 -11.61
CA ARG A 82 -19.23 9.48 -12.16
C ARG A 82 -17.89 9.49 -11.41
N LEU A 83 -17.91 9.44 -10.07
CA LEU A 83 -16.69 9.33 -9.26
C LEU A 83 -15.89 8.08 -9.58
N ARG A 84 -16.56 6.95 -9.79
CA ARG A 84 -15.90 5.71 -10.21
C ARG A 84 -15.23 5.85 -11.56
N GLY A 85 -15.87 6.48 -12.53
CA GLY A 85 -15.29 6.79 -13.83
C GLY A 85 -14.01 7.61 -13.72
N GLN A 86 -14.03 8.69 -12.94
CA GLN A 86 -12.86 9.53 -12.68
C GLN A 86 -11.72 8.74 -12.01
N TRP A 87 -12.04 7.88 -11.03
CA TRP A 87 -11.04 7.06 -10.35
C TRP A 87 -10.45 5.97 -11.26
N LYS A 88 -11.24 5.42 -12.18
CA LYS A 88 -10.76 4.48 -13.19
C LYS A 88 -9.74 5.15 -14.11
N GLU A 89 -10.03 6.34 -14.56
CA GLU A 89 -9.11 7.11 -15.39
C GLU A 89 -7.82 7.47 -14.63
N GLU A 90 -7.94 7.95 -13.38
CA GLU A 90 -6.80 8.22 -12.51
C GLU A 90 -5.92 6.98 -12.31
N LEU A 91 -6.52 5.81 -12.08
CA LEU A 91 -5.80 4.53 -11.98
C LEU A 91 -5.08 4.19 -13.29
N THR A 92 -5.75 4.38 -14.42
CA THR A 92 -5.16 4.11 -15.74
C THR A 92 -3.94 5.00 -16.01
N GLN A 93 -4.04 6.29 -15.70
CA GLN A 93 -2.92 7.23 -15.81
C GLN A 93 -1.80 6.90 -14.82
N TRP A 94 -2.15 6.54 -13.60
CA TRP A 94 -1.19 6.14 -12.57
C TRP A 94 -0.41 4.88 -12.98
N ASN A 95 -1.06 3.90 -13.59
CA ASN A 95 -0.42 2.70 -14.10
C ASN A 95 0.54 2.97 -15.28
N LYS A 96 0.32 4.04 -16.03
CA LYS A 96 1.18 4.44 -17.17
C LYS A 96 2.32 5.40 -16.77
N ARG A 97 2.39 5.82 -15.49
CA ARG A 97 3.40 6.80 -15.08
C ARG A 97 4.83 6.27 -15.26
N CYS A 98 5.72 7.13 -15.70
CA CYS A 98 7.15 6.84 -15.81
C CYS A 98 7.77 6.70 -14.42
N LEU A 99 8.63 5.70 -14.24
CA LEU A 99 9.37 5.42 -13.01
C LEU A 99 10.89 5.60 -13.18
N ALA A 100 11.37 6.12 -14.31
CA ALA A 100 12.79 6.24 -14.61
C ALA A 100 13.55 7.13 -13.61
N SER A 101 12.89 8.15 -13.05
CA SER A 101 13.47 9.02 -12.02
C SER A 101 13.28 8.49 -10.59
N LYS A 102 12.69 7.30 -10.42
CA LYS A 102 12.41 6.73 -9.10
C LYS A 102 13.53 5.77 -8.68
N ASN A 103 13.93 5.94 -7.42
CA ASN A 103 14.80 5.00 -6.72
C ASN A 103 14.09 4.59 -5.43
N TYR A 104 13.91 3.29 -5.22
CA TYR A 104 13.34 2.76 -3.99
C TYR A 104 14.39 1.93 -3.28
N VAL A 105 14.80 2.40 -2.10
CA VAL A 105 15.83 1.71 -1.30
C VAL A 105 15.29 0.42 -0.71
N TYR A 106 14.06 0.46 -0.18
CA TYR A 106 13.33 -0.69 0.35
C TYR A 106 12.01 -0.88 -0.40
N MET A 107 11.59 -2.14 -0.49
CA MET A 107 10.35 -2.54 -1.12
C MET A 107 9.59 -3.51 -0.21
N TRP A 108 8.31 -3.25 0.06
CA TRP A 108 7.40 -4.17 0.73
C TRP A 108 6.41 -4.71 -0.28
N ALA A 109 6.21 -6.01 -0.24
CA ALA A 109 5.28 -6.72 -1.13
C ALA A 109 4.34 -7.61 -0.32
N ASP A 110 3.05 -7.55 -0.65
CA ASP A 110 2.03 -8.39 -0.01
C ASP A 110 0.76 -8.46 -0.88
N GLY A 111 -0.04 -9.51 -0.66
CA GLY A 111 -1.32 -9.73 -1.34
C GLY A 111 -2.52 -9.48 -0.42
N ILE A 112 -3.50 -8.75 -0.88
CA ILE A 112 -4.77 -8.62 -0.20
C ILE A 112 -5.84 -9.47 -0.86
N HIS A 113 -6.39 -10.42 -0.10
CA HIS A 113 -7.48 -11.27 -0.54
C HIS A 113 -8.85 -10.69 -0.13
N PHE A 114 -9.77 -10.65 -1.05
CA PHE A 114 -11.16 -10.26 -0.79
C PHE A 114 -12.10 -11.01 -1.73
N GLN A 115 -13.37 -11.02 -1.39
CA GLN A 115 -14.40 -11.68 -2.19
C GLN A 115 -15.36 -10.62 -2.74
N ALA A 116 -15.51 -10.54 -4.05
CA ALA A 116 -16.56 -9.78 -4.69
C ALA A 116 -17.88 -10.57 -4.64
N ARG A 117 -19.00 -9.88 -4.41
CA ARG A 117 -20.32 -10.53 -4.20
C ARG A 117 -20.80 -11.39 -5.37
N MET A 118 -20.41 -11.02 -6.59
CA MET A 118 -20.86 -11.68 -7.82
C MET A 118 -19.87 -12.72 -8.34
N GLU A 119 -18.77 -12.96 -7.64
CA GLU A 119 -17.73 -13.88 -8.09
C GLU A 119 -17.54 -15.00 -7.07
N GLN A 120 -17.42 -16.24 -7.56
CA GLN A 120 -17.23 -17.42 -6.70
C GLN A 120 -15.80 -17.47 -6.11
N ASP A 121 -14.82 -16.95 -6.84
CA ASP A 121 -13.41 -17.01 -6.46
C ASP A 121 -12.98 -15.81 -5.63
N LYS A 122 -12.12 -16.07 -4.64
CA LYS A 122 -11.41 -15.01 -3.91
C LYS A 122 -10.44 -14.32 -4.84
N GLN A 123 -10.54 -13.00 -4.90
CA GLN A 123 -9.61 -12.16 -5.65
C GLN A 123 -8.40 -11.83 -4.80
N CYS A 124 -7.24 -11.74 -5.44
CA CYS A 124 -6.00 -11.32 -4.83
C CYS A 124 -5.50 -10.05 -5.53
N MET A 125 -5.29 -8.99 -4.79
CA MET A 125 -4.62 -7.80 -5.30
C MET A 125 -3.20 -7.76 -4.78
N LEU A 126 -2.24 -7.70 -5.67
CA LEU A 126 -0.82 -7.60 -5.35
C LEU A 126 -0.45 -6.12 -5.20
N VAL A 127 0.22 -5.82 -4.11
CA VAL A 127 0.59 -4.45 -3.73
C VAL A 127 2.08 -4.38 -3.46
N VAL A 128 2.72 -3.36 -4.02
CA VAL A 128 4.12 -3.03 -3.75
C VAL A 128 4.20 -1.60 -3.25
N ILE A 129 4.83 -1.42 -2.08
CA ILE A 129 5.17 -0.12 -1.50
C ILE A 129 6.69 0.03 -1.53
N GLY A 130 7.19 1.20 -1.89
CA GLY A 130 8.62 1.52 -1.91
C GLY A 130 8.97 2.67 -0.99
N ALA A 131 10.17 2.65 -0.43
CA ALA A 131 10.75 3.78 0.30
C ALA A 131 11.73 4.54 -0.59
N THR A 132 11.50 5.84 -0.77
CA THR A 132 12.41 6.73 -1.52
C THR A 132 13.68 7.04 -0.70
N PRO A 133 14.73 7.62 -1.33
CA PRO A 133 15.94 8.06 -0.62
C PRO A 133 15.68 9.06 0.52
N GLU A 134 14.57 9.79 0.47
CA GLU A 134 14.14 10.73 1.52
C GLU A 134 13.31 10.06 2.62
N GLY A 135 13.22 8.73 2.59
CA GLY A 135 12.46 7.92 3.55
C GLY A 135 10.94 7.99 3.39
N LYS A 136 10.43 8.61 2.32
CA LYS A 136 9.00 8.66 2.03
C LYS A 136 8.55 7.31 1.47
N LYS A 137 7.41 6.81 1.95
CA LYS A 137 6.79 5.61 1.39
C LYS A 137 5.81 5.99 0.27
N GLU A 138 5.86 5.27 -0.84
CA GLU A 138 4.99 5.48 -2.00
C GLU A 138 4.41 4.15 -2.49
N LEU A 139 3.18 4.17 -2.99
CA LEU A 139 2.62 3.04 -3.72
C LEU A 139 3.35 2.92 -5.06
N VAL A 140 4.04 1.81 -5.27
CA VAL A 140 4.87 1.56 -6.46
C VAL A 140 4.12 0.76 -7.50
N GLY A 141 3.57 -0.38 -7.09
CA GLY A 141 2.86 -1.33 -7.93
C GLY A 141 1.54 -1.75 -7.32
N PHE A 142 0.52 -1.93 -8.18
CA PHE A 142 -0.80 -2.38 -7.80
C PHE A 142 -1.47 -3.05 -8.97
N ILE A 143 -1.67 -4.36 -8.89
CA ILE A 143 -2.37 -5.14 -9.91
C ILE A 143 -3.41 -6.08 -9.30
N ASP A 144 -4.36 -6.45 -10.12
CA ASP A 144 -5.32 -7.50 -9.82
C ASP A 144 -4.74 -8.84 -10.28
N GLY A 145 -4.26 -9.63 -9.33
CA GLY A 145 -3.72 -10.97 -9.55
C GLY A 145 -4.79 -12.04 -9.37
N TYR A 146 -4.76 -13.07 -10.20
CA TYR A 146 -5.65 -14.22 -10.01
C TYR A 146 -5.34 -14.96 -8.69
N ARG A 147 -4.05 -15.02 -8.32
CA ARG A 147 -3.50 -15.55 -7.05
C ARG A 147 -2.14 -14.89 -6.79
N GLU A 148 -1.58 -15.10 -5.61
CA GLU A 148 -0.16 -14.77 -5.32
C GLU A 148 0.79 -15.75 -6.03
N SER A 149 0.60 -15.94 -7.34
CA SER A 149 1.43 -16.82 -8.15
C SER A 149 2.74 -16.12 -8.56
N ALA A 150 3.77 -16.92 -8.84
CA ALA A 150 5.02 -16.39 -9.39
C ALA A 150 4.78 -15.62 -10.70
N GLN A 151 3.83 -16.06 -11.51
CA GLN A 151 3.46 -15.42 -12.77
C GLN A 151 2.88 -14.00 -12.52
N SER A 152 1.91 -13.87 -11.62
CA SER A 152 1.29 -12.57 -11.32
C SER A 152 2.30 -11.57 -10.72
N TRP A 153 3.19 -12.05 -9.84
CA TRP A 153 4.28 -11.22 -9.31
C TRP A 153 5.30 -10.82 -10.38
N ARG A 154 5.67 -11.77 -11.27
CA ARG A 154 6.56 -11.50 -12.40
C ARG A 154 5.99 -10.41 -13.32
N GLU A 155 4.72 -10.52 -13.69
CA GLU A 155 4.03 -9.52 -14.52
C GLU A 155 4.06 -8.13 -13.87
N LEU A 156 3.80 -8.04 -12.56
CA LEU A 156 3.88 -6.79 -11.83
C LEU A 156 5.31 -6.20 -11.84
N LEU A 157 6.31 -7.00 -11.50
CA LEU A 157 7.70 -6.51 -11.43
C LEU A 157 8.26 -6.15 -12.80
N LEU A 158 7.93 -6.90 -13.86
CA LEU A 158 8.30 -6.57 -15.24
C LEU A 158 7.62 -5.29 -15.72
N ASP A 159 6.36 -5.05 -15.37
CA ASP A 159 5.68 -3.78 -15.64
C ASP A 159 6.40 -2.61 -14.96
N LEU A 160 6.84 -2.75 -13.72
CA LEU A 160 7.63 -1.72 -13.05
C LEU A 160 8.93 -1.42 -13.80
N ARG A 161 9.64 -2.46 -14.28
CA ARG A 161 10.85 -2.28 -15.10
C ARG A 161 10.54 -1.63 -16.44
N ALA A 162 9.51 -2.06 -17.12
CA ALA A 162 9.09 -1.49 -18.41
C ALA A 162 8.74 0.00 -18.30
N ARG A 163 8.21 0.43 -17.14
CA ARG A 163 7.96 1.84 -16.82
C ARG A 163 9.21 2.62 -16.39
N GLY A 164 10.36 1.99 -16.36
CA GLY A 164 11.65 2.64 -16.12
C GLY A 164 12.28 2.42 -14.74
N LEU A 165 11.70 1.58 -13.86
CA LEU A 165 12.33 1.23 -12.59
C LEU A 165 13.54 0.31 -12.83
N SER A 166 14.69 0.91 -13.14
CA SER A 166 15.92 0.18 -13.50
C SER A 166 16.79 -0.17 -12.28
N ILE A 167 16.73 0.63 -11.21
CA ILE A 167 17.53 0.45 -10.01
C ILE A 167 16.86 -0.57 -9.11
N SER A 168 17.57 -1.67 -8.82
CA SER A 168 17.10 -2.70 -7.89
C SER A 168 17.01 -2.16 -6.46
N PRO A 169 15.92 -2.39 -5.72
CA PRO A 169 15.88 -2.11 -4.29
C PRO A 169 16.99 -2.85 -3.54
N LYS A 170 17.51 -2.28 -2.47
CA LYS A 170 18.54 -2.94 -1.65
C LYS A 170 17.98 -4.09 -0.83
N LEU A 171 16.71 -3.98 -0.40
CA LEU A 171 16.00 -5.00 0.36
C LEU A 171 14.54 -5.05 -0.04
N ALA A 172 14.01 -6.25 -0.23
CA ALA A 172 12.58 -6.50 -0.36
C ALA A 172 12.07 -7.25 0.88
N ILE A 173 10.92 -6.83 1.39
CA ILE A 173 10.27 -7.37 2.57
C ILE A 173 8.93 -7.99 2.16
N GLY A 174 8.69 -9.25 2.48
CA GLY A 174 7.47 -9.94 2.12
C GLY A 174 7.16 -11.14 2.99
N ASP A 175 5.97 -11.74 2.79
CA ASP A 175 5.61 -13.03 3.38
C ASP A 175 6.41 -14.17 2.73
N GLY A 176 6.26 -15.37 3.28
CA GLY A 176 6.85 -16.62 2.78
C GLY A 176 6.27 -17.14 1.45
N ALA A 177 5.42 -16.39 0.78
CA ALA A 177 4.84 -16.78 -0.51
C ALA A 177 5.93 -16.92 -1.59
N MET A 178 6.19 -18.16 -1.99
CA MET A 178 7.27 -18.50 -2.93
C MET A 178 7.18 -17.80 -4.29
N GLY A 179 5.97 -17.42 -4.69
CA GLY A 179 5.75 -16.75 -5.97
C GLY A 179 6.44 -15.40 -6.10
N PHE A 180 6.38 -14.57 -5.05
CA PHE A 180 7.03 -13.26 -5.04
C PHE A 180 8.56 -13.37 -5.15
N TRP A 181 9.16 -14.25 -4.37
CA TRP A 181 10.62 -14.39 -4.28
C TRP A 181 11.23 -14.87 -5.60
N LYS A 182 10.61 -15.86 -6.25
CA LYS A 182 11.03 -16.32 -7.58
C LYS A 182 10.97 -15.20 -8.62
N ALA A 183 9.88 -14.43 -8.62
CA ALA A 183 9.75 -13.31 -9.54
C ALA A 183 10.77 -12.18 -9.25
N LEU A 184 11.07 -11.93 -7.96
CA LEU A 184 12.05 -10.94 -7.55
C LEU A 184 13.47 -11.31 -8.00
N GLU A 185 13.88 -12.57 -7.81
CA GLU A 185 15.18 -13.09 -8.26
C GLU A 185 15.37 -12.97 -9.77
N GLU A 186 14.31 -13.19 -10.56
CA GLU A 186 14.35 -13.05 -12.01
C GLU A 186 14.44 -11.57 -12.47
N VAL A 187 13.69 -10.69 -11.80
CA VAL A 187 13.55 -9.30 -12.27
C VAL A 187 14.54 -8.35 -11.58
N PHE A 188 14.83 -8.54 -10.31
CA PHE A 188 15.74 -7.73 -9.49
C PHE A 188 16.72 -8.61 -8.69
N PRO A 189 17.64 -9.33 -9.36
CA PRO A 189 18.52 -10.34 -8.73
C PRO A 189 19.45 -9.80 -7.65
N GLN A 190 19.72 -8.49 -7.66
CA GLN A 190 20.59 -7.86 -6.65
C GLN A 190 19.86 -7.49 -5.35
N THR A 191 18.54 -7.64 -5.32
CA THR A 191 17.73 -7.27 -4.16
C THR A 191 17.83 -8.36 -3.09
N ARG A 192 18.24 -7.99 -1.88
CA ARG A 192 18.24 -8.93 -0.73
C ARG A 192 16.81 -9.22 -0.28
N HIS A 193 16.63 -10.40 0.30
CA HIS A 193 15.34 -10.86 0.81
C HIS A 193 15.25 -10.66 2.32
N GLN A 194 14.12 -10.19 2.81
CA GLN A 194 13.76 -10.17 4.22
C GLN A 194 12.39 -10.79 4.40
N ARG A 195 12.32 -11.89 5.12
CA ARG A 195 11.04 -12.50 5.50
C ARG A 195 10.36 -11.72 6.61
N CYS A 196 9.07 -11.53 6.49
CA CYS A 196 8.27 -10.86 7.51
C CYS A 196 8.16 -11.71 8.78
N TRP A 197 8.66 -11.20 9.91
CA TRP A 197 8.59 -11.88 11.19
C TRP A 197 7.17 -12.10 11.72
N VAL A 198 6.23 -11.20 11.40
CA VAL A 198 4.81 -11.36 11.80
C VAL A 198 4.21 -12.59 11.11
N HIS A 199 4.33 -12.68 9.78
CA HIS A 199 3.83 -13.83 9.01
C HIS A 199 4.57 -15.12 9.38
N LYS A 200 5.90 -15.07 9.55
CA LYS A 200 6.68 -16.23 9.96
C LYS A 200 6.24 -16.74 11.34
N THR A 201 6.06 -15.84 12.31
CA THR A 201 5.56 -16.19 13.63
C THR A 201 4.19 -16.88 13.54
N ALA A 202 3.25 -16.34 12.76
CA ALA A 202 1.95 -16.95 12.54
C ALA A 202 2.07 -18.36 11.92
N ASN A 203 2.93 -18.52 10.92
CA ASN A 203 3.15 -19.81 10.24
C ASN A 203 3.75 -20.88 11.18
N ILE A 204 4.63 -20.48 12.09
CA ILE A 204 5.21 -21.38 13.10
C ILE A 204 4.14 -21.76 14.12
N LEU A 205 3.42 -20.80 14.67
CA LEU A 205 2.37 -21.04 15.66
C LEU A 205 1.25 -21.93 15.13
N ASN A 206 0.91 -21.82 13.84
CA ASN A 206 -0.08 -22.69 13.19
C ASN A 206 0.33 -24.19 13.18
N LYS A 207 1.61 -24.49 13.42
CA LYS A 207 2.15 -25.86 13.52
C LYS A 207 2.30 -26.32 14.97
N MET A 208 1.80 -25.55 15.93
CA MET A 208 1.92 -25.80 17.37
C MET A 208 0.54 -25.76 18.05
N PRO A 209 0.31 -26.50 19.15
CA PRO A 209 -0.91 -26.41 19.94
C PRO A 209 -1.12 -24.99 20.49
N LYS A 210 -2.38 -24.54 20.55
CA LYS A 210 -2.74 -23.20 21.05
C LYS A 210 -2.22 -22.91 22.47
N SER A 211 -2.11 -23.94 23.32
CA SER A 211 -1.57 -23.83 24.69
C SER A 211 -0.12 -23.35 24.74
N LEU A 212 0.66 -23.57 23.67
CA LEU A 212 2.06 -23.16 23.57
C LEU A 212 2.25 -21.80 22.91
N HIS A 213 1.22 -21.26 22.24
CA HIS A 213 1.37 -20.04 21.43
C HIS A 213 1.95 -18.87 22.20
N VAL A 214 1.56 -18.68 23.48
CA VAL A 214 2.09 -17.56 24.30
C VAL A 214 3.59 -17.72 24.51
N LYS A 215 4.04 -18.90 24.96
CA LYS A 215 5.47 -19.19 25.20
C LYS A 215 6.28 -19.12 23.90
N ALA A 216 5.84 -19.82 22.85
CA ALA A 216 6.54 -19.82 21.58
C ALA A 216 6.63 -18.42 20.95
N LYS A 217 5.61 -17.58 21.12
CA LYS A 217 5.65 -16.19 20.65
C LYS A 217 6.70 -15.36 21.39
N VAL A 218 6.86 -15.56 22.70
CA VAL A 218 7.92 -14.88 23.47
C VAL A 218 9.30 -15.35 23.00
N ASP A 219 9.50 -16.67 22.86
CA ASP A 219 10.77 -17.21 22.42
C ASP A 219 11.14 -16.71 20.99
N LEU A 220 10.18 -16.67 20.07
CA LEU A 220 10.38 -16.09 18.73
C LEU A 220 10.67 -14.58 18.80
N HIS A 221 10.00 -13.85 19.70
CA HIS A 221 10.24 -12.42 19.89
C HIS A 221 11.67 -12.13 20.34
N ASN A 222 12.24 -12.99 21.20
CA ASN A 222 13.63 -12.85 21.64
C ASN A 222 14.63 -12.97 20.49
N ILE A 223 14.31 -13.69 19.41
CA ILE A 223 15.18 -13.81 18.24
C ILE A 223 15.28 -12.47 17.50
N TRP A 224 14.14 -11.89 17.14
CA TRP A 224 14.12 -10.71 16.26
C TRP A 224 14.16 -9.37 17.02
N MET A 225 14.17 -9.42 18.36
CA MET A 225 14.43 -8.28 19.23
C MET A 225 15.85 -8.29 19.83
N ALA A 226 16.65 -9.30 19.53
CA ALA A 226 18.04 -9.35 19.99
C ALA A 226 18.83 -8.12 19.48
N GLU A 227 19.77 -7.67 20.28
CA GLU A 227 20.55 -6.45 19.99
C GLU A 227 21.52 -6.63 18.82
N ASN A 228 21.98 -7.86 18.59
CA ASN A 228 22.91 -8.22 17.53
C ASN A 228 22.55 -9.59 16.94
N ARG A 229 23.18 -9.92 15.81
CA ARG A 229 22.97 -11.19 15.10
C ARG A 229 23.44 -12.41 15.90
N GLU A 230 24.50 -12.27 16.70
CA GLU A 230 25.02 -13.37 17.52
C GLU A 230 24.00 -13.79 18.57
N ASP A 231 23.43 -12.84 19.31
CA ASP A 231 22.42 -13.12 20.31
C ASP A 231 21.09 -13.60 19.67
N ALA A 232 20.73 -13.07 18.49
CA ALA A 232 19.64 -13.62 17.71
C ALA A 232 19.86 -15.09 17.35
N ASN A 233 21.07 -15.47 16.95
CA ASN A 233 21.44 -16.85 16.66
C ASN A 233 21.40 -17.75 17.89
N LYS A 234 21.83 -17.26 19.06
CA LYS A 234 21.68 -17.98 20.34
C LYS A 234 20.20 -18.24 20.67
N ALA A 235 19.38 -17.20 20.59
CA ALA A 235 17.92 -17.33 20.80
C ALA A 235 17.28 -18.27 19.79
N PHE A 236 17.74 -18.25 18.54
CA PHE A 236 17.30 -19.16 17.49
C PHE A 236 17.61 -20.62 17.83
N ALA A 237 18.87 -20.91 18.25
CA ALA A 237 19.30 -22.25 18.68
C ALA A 237 18.48 -22.74 19.88
N LEU A 238 18.23 -21.88 20.88
CA LEU A 238 17.41 -22.20 22.04
C LEU A 238 15.96 -22.55 21.63
N PHE A 239 15.39 -21.87 20.63
CA PHE A 239 14.06 -22.20 20.11
C PHE A 239 14.05 -23.58 19.47
N LEU A 240 15.06 -23.91 18.65
CA LEU A 240 15.18 -25.24 18.01
C LEU A 240 15.29 -26.33 19.08
N ASP A 241 16.24 -26.22 19.99
CA ASP A 241 16.49 -27.21 21.07
C ASP A 241 15.19 -27.47 21.88
N LYS A 242 14.48 -26.40 22.22
CA LYS A 242 13.27 -26.50 23.06
C LYS A 242 12.09 -27.18 22.36
N TYR A 243 11.94 -27.00 21.04
CA TYR A 243 10.73 -27.40 20.34
C TYR A 243 10.90 -28.51 19.31
N GLU A 244 12.12 -28.83 18.86
CA GLU A 244 12.38 -29.76 17.77
C GLU A 244 11.84 -31.17 18.05
N ALA A 245 12.10 -31.71 19.24
CA ALA A 245 11.70 -33.07 19.60
C ALA A 245 10.19 -33.36 19.47
N LYS A 246 9.34 -32.34 19.70
CA LYS A 246 7.87 -32.49 19.68
C LYS A 246 7.19 -31.76 18.52
N TYR A 247 7.81 -30.73 17.96
CA TYR A 247 7.22 -29.84 16.97
C TYR A 247 8.19 -29.58 15.80
N SER A 248 8.81 -30.63 15.29
CA SER A 248 9.78 -30.57 14.18
C SER A 248 9.30 -29.77 12.97
N GLN A 249 7.99 -29.81 12.64
CA GLN A 249 7.44 -29.00 11.55
C GLN A 249 7.47 -27.49 11.84
N ALA A 250 7.41 -27.09 13.11
CA ALA A 250 7.50 -25.67 13.50
C ALA A 250 8.95 -25.19 13.45
N THR A 251 9.91 -26.00 13.93
CA THR A 251 11.34 -25.70 13.88
C THR A 251 11.88 -25.68 12.46
N LEU A 252 11.54 -26.65 11.62
CA LEU A 252 11.86 -26.64 10.18
C LEU A 252 11.28 -25.42 9.47
N CYS A 253 10.06 -25.01 9.85
CA CYS A 253 9.46 -23.80 9.30
C CYS A 253 10.26 -22.55 9.65
N LEU A 254 10.85 -22.47 10.85
CA LEU A 254 11.70 -21.36 11.26
C LEU A 254 13.06 -21.41 10.54
N GLU A 255 13.72 -22.56 10.59
CA GLU A 255 15.10 -22.78 10.16
C GLU A 255 15.33 -22.53 8.67
N LYS A 256 14.42 -22.98 7.82
CA LYS A 256 14.55 -22.87 6.36
C LYS A 256 14.70 -21.44 5.80
N ASP A 257 14.30 -20.43 6.56
CA ASP A 257 14.35 -19.01 6.13
C ASP A 257 15.25 -18.20 7.11
N ARG A 258 16.22 -18.84 7.77
CA ARG A 258 17.05 -18.23 8.81
C ARG A 258 17.78 -16.98 8.31
N ASP A 259 18.44 -17.09 7.18
CA ASP A 259 19.25 -16.01 6.63
C ASP A 259 18.38 -14.82 6.21
N GLU A 260 17.24 -15.07 5.57
CA GLU A 260 16.31 -14.04 5.17
C GLU A 260 15.55 -13.43 6.36
N LEU A 261 15.39 -14.15 7.46
CA LEU A 261 14.80 -13.63 8.69
C LEU A 261 15.74 -12.69 9.43
N LEU A 262 17.05 -12.91 9.34
CA LEU A 262 18.09 -12.13 10.01
C LEU A 262 18.77 -11.10 9.08
N ALA A 263 18.30 -10.95 7.83
CA ALA A 263 18.91 -10.04 6.87
C ALA A 263 18.86 -8.56 7.31
N PHE A 264 17.89 -8.19 8.13
CA PHE A 264 17.76 -6.81 8.63
C PHE A 264 18.95 -6.33 9.48
N TYR A 265 19.73 -7.23 10.09
CA TYR A 265 20.93 -6.87 10.85
C TYR A 265 22.02 -6.22 9.99
N ASP A 266 21.99 -6.42 8.67
CA ASP A 266 22.92 -5.79 7.72
C ASP A 266 22.45 -4.41 7.25
N PHE A 267 21.52 -3.80 7.97
CA PHE A 267 21.00 -2.46 7.72
C PHE A 267 20.99 -1.63 9.01
N PRO A 268 20.94 -0.29 8.94
CA PRO A 268 20.95 0.59 10.11
C PRO A 268 19.90 0.19 11.15
N ALA A 269 20.29 0.18 12.44
CA ALA A 269 19.41 -0.23 13.55
C ALA A 269 18.09 0.58 13.58
N GLU A 270 18.12 1.86 13.24
CA GLU A 270 16.95 2.73 13.16
C GLU A 270 15.91 2.24 12.16
N HIS A 271 16.32 1.50 11.12
CA HIS A 271 15.47 0.95 10.09
C HIS A 271 14.79 -0.36 10.48
N TRP A 272 15.34 -1.13 11.44
CA TRP A 272 14.91 -2.50 11.76
C TRP A 272 13.39 -2.62 12.00
N LYS A 273 12.80 -1.69 12.76
CA LYS A 273 11.37 -1.69 13.05
C LYS A 273 10.48 -1.57 11.80
N HIS A 274 11.04 -1.04 10.72
CA HIS A 274 10.33 -0.86 9.46
C HIS A 274 10.53 -2.02 8.48
N ILE A 275 11.70 -2.68 8.54
CA ILE A 275 12.12 -3.64 7.50
C ILE A 275 11.99 -5.10 7.92
N ARG A 276 11.89 -5.43 9.22
CA ARG A 276 11.68 -6.81 9.67
C ARG A 276 10.23 -7.31 9.60
N THR A 277 9.30 -6.45 9.19
CA THR A 277 7.87 -6.82 9.05
C THR A 277 7.23 -6.11 7.85
N THR A 278 6.09 -6.64 7.40
CA THR A 278 5.23 -6.00 6.38
C THR A 278 4.22 -5.02 6.95
N ASN A 279 4.38 -4.59 8.20
CA ASN A 279 3.49 -3.63 8.86
C ASN A 279 3.15 -2.37 8.03
N PRO A 280 4.05 -1.80 7.21
CA PRO A 280 3.70 -0.69 6.32
C PRO A 280 2.54 -0.99 5.36
N ILE A 281 2.46 -2.23 4.85
CA ILE A 281 1.35 -2.69 4.01
C ILE A 281 0.16 -3.14 4.86
N GLU A 282 0.38 -3.89 5.93
CA GLU A 282 -0.71 -4.45 6.76
C GLU A 282 -1.62 -3.37 7.35
N SER A 283 -1.06 -2.25 7.81
CA SER A 283 -1.83 -1.12 8.30
C SER A 283 -2.76 -0.54 7.22
N THR A 284 -2.29 -0.50 5.99
CA THR A 284 -3.08 -0.09 4.82
C THR A 284 -4.18 -1.10 4.51
N PHE A 285 -3.85 -2.40 4.56
CA PHE A 285 -4.81 -3.48 4.35
C PHE A 285 -5.89 -3.53 5.43
N ALA A 286 -5.59 -3.15 6.66
CA ALA A 286 -6.60 -3.02 7.71
C ALA A 286 -7.68 -1.99 7.32
N THR A 287 -7.29 -0.85 6.76
CA THR A 287 -8.22 0.17 6.24
C THR A 287 -9.07 -0.39 5.10
N VAL A 288 -8.45 -1.10 4.16
CA VAL A 288 -9.15 -1.75 3.04
C VAL A 288 -10.14 -2.79 3.54
N ARG A 289 -9.70 -3.70 4.42
CA ARG A 289 -10.56 -4.76 5.00
C ARG A 289 -11.75 -4.18 5.77
N HIS A 290 -11.53 -3.12 6.55
CA HIS A 290 -12.61 -2.45 7.29
C HIS A 290 -13.69 -1.93 6.34
N ARG A 291 -13.30 -1.32 5.22
CA ARG A 291 -14.23 -0.81 4.23
C ARG A 291 -14.97 -1.93 3.49
N THR A 292 -14.27 -2.97 3.05
CA THR A 292 -14.85 -4.09 2.32
C THR A 292 -15.79 -4.94 3.19
N LYS A 293 -15.49 -5.12 4.48
CA LYS A 293 -16.40 -5.79 5.43
C LYS A 293 -17.68 -5.00 5.64
N ARG A 294 -17.61 -3.67 5.84
CA ARG A 294 -18.80 -2.82 6.03
C ARG A 294 -19.74 -2.82 4.84
N SER A 295 -19.21 -2.80 3.64
CA SER A 295 -20.03 -2.85 2.42
C SER A 295 -20.52 -4.26 2.06
N LYS A 296 -20.28 -5.27 2.93
CA LYS A 296 -20.56 -6.69 2.65
C LYS A 296 -19.98 -7.15 1.30
N GLY A 297 -18.79 -6.67 0.96
CA GLY A 297 -18.10 -6.92 -0.29
C GLY A 297 -18.41 -5.85 -1.37
N CYS A 298 -17.65 -5.87 -2.44
CA CYS A 298 -17.88 -5.05 -3.63
C CYS A 298 -18.74 -5.82 -4.64
N LEU A 299 -19.57 -5.09 -5.40
CA LEU A 299 -20.47 -5.71 -6.38
C LEU A 299 -19.71 -6.39 -7.53
N SER A 300 -18.60 -5.78 -8.00
CA SER A 300 -17.78 -6.32 -9.08
C SER A 300 -16.29 -6.19 -8.77
N ARG A 301 -15.48 -7.02 -9.43
CA ARG A 301 -14.00 -7.03 -9.36
C ARG A 301 -13.42 -5.67 -9.72
N GLU A 302 -13.86 -5.06 -10.82
CA GLU A 302 -13.40 -3.74 -11.25
C GLU A 302 -13.68 -2.66 -10.21
N THR A 303 -14.88 -2.66 -9.62
CA THR A 303 -15.24 -1.70 -8.56
C THR A 303 -14.38 -1.86 -7.34
N ALA A 304 -14.10 -3.10 -6.93
CA ALA A 304 -13.23 -3.42 -5.82
C ALA A 304 -11.81 -2.92 -6.08
N PHE A 305 -11.28 -3.18 -7.26
CA PHE A 305 -9.94 -2.78 -7.67
C PHE A 305 -9.74 -1.26 -7.61
N ILE A 306 -10.65 -0.50 -8.24
CA ILE A 306 -10.62 0.97 -8.22
C ILE A 306 -10.74 1.51 -6.79
N MET A 307 -11.65 0.93 -5.98
CA MET A 307 -11.85 1.35 -4.59
C MET A 307 -10.62 1.10 -3.73
N VAL A 308 -10.01 -0.08 -3.84
CA VAL A 308 -8.79 -0.43 -3.08
C VAL A 308 -7.64 0.51 -3.47
N PHE A 309 -7.44 0.77 -4.76
CA PHE A 309 -6.48 1.76 -5.22
C PHE A 309 -6.68 3.13 -4.54
N LYS A 310 -7.90 3.65 -4.54
CA LYS A 310 -8.19 4.95 -3.90
C LYS A 310 -7.99 4.94 -2.40
N LEU A 311 -8.32 3.84 -1.72
CA LEU A 311 -8.07 3.68 -0.28
C LEU A 311 -6.58 3.70 0.02
N ILE A 312 -5.76 2.98 -0.75
CA ILE A 312 -4.30 2.97 -0.60
C ILE A 312 -3.72 4.35 -0.90
N LYS A 313 -4.12 5.00 -2.00
CA LYS A 313 -3.68 6.36 -2.36
C LYS A 313 -4.08 7.42 -1.33
N ASN A 314 -5.19 7.22 -0.64
CA ASN A 314 -5.57 8.10 0.46
C ASN A 314 -4.74 7.83 1.72
N ALA A 315 -4.47 6.55 2.04
CA ALA A 315 -3.61 6.17 3.17
C ALA A 315 -2.16 6.62 2.97
N GLU A 316 -1.64 6.57 1.75
CA GLU A 316 -0.29 7.03 1.37
C GLU A 316 0.01 8.46 1.86
N LYS A 317 -0.99 9.34 1.88
CA LYS A 317 -0.85 10.72 2.33
C LYS A 317 -0.50 10.85 3.83
N THR A 318 -0.81 9.82 4.61
CA THR A 318 -0.62 9.78 6.07
C THR A 318 0.48 8.80 6.50
N TRP A 319 1.12 8.10 5.57
CA TRP A 319 2.20 7.18 5.92
C TRP A 319 3.37 7.91 6.54
N ARG A 320 3.81 7.41 7.69
CA ARG A 320 5.01 7.93 8.35
C ARG A 320 6.24 7.63 7.51
N ARG A 321 7.15 8.58 7.44
CA ARG A 321 8.48 8.37 6.84
C ARG A 321 9.25 7.32 7.64
N LEU A 322 10.29 6.77 7.00
CA LEU A 322 11.26 5.95 7.71
C LEU A 322 11.99 6.79 8.76
N ASP A 323 12.14 6.23 9.94
CA ASP A 323 13.09 6.76 10.93
C ASP A 323 14.51 6.44 10.42
N GLY A 324 15.52 7.21 10.86
CA GLY A 324 16.87 7.01 10.34
C GLY A 324 17.05 7.33 8.85
N LYS A 325 16.16 8.16 8.26
CA LYS A 325 16.24 8.53 6.82
C LYS A 325 17.60 9.09 6.39
N ASN A 326 18.35 9.68 7.31
CA ASN A 326 19.72 10.16 7.10
C ASN A 326 20.73 9.03 6.79
N GLN A 327 20.40 7.78 7.10
CA GLN A 327 21.22 6.62 6.76
C GLN A 327 20.97 6.08 5.34
N LEU A 328 19.83 6.44 4.71
CA LEU A 328 19.48 5.94 3.37
C LEU A 328 20.51 6.29 2.28
N PRO A 329 21.09 7.51 2.25
CA PRO A 329 22.16 7.82 1.29
C PRO A 329 23.37 6.87 1.41
N LYS A 330 23.76 6.48 2.62
CA LYS A 330 24.86 5.53 2.85
C LYS A 330 24.55 4.14 2.27
N ILE A 331 23.32 3.67 2.45
CA ILE A 331 22.87 2.39 1.86
C ILE A 331 22.89 2.44 0.34
N ILE A 332 22.46 3.57 -0.25
CA ILE A 332 22.47 3.78 -1.69
C ILE A 332 23.90 3.75 -2.23
N SER A 333 24.83 4.42 -1.55
CA SER A 333 26.25 4.45 -1.92
C SER A 333 26.98 3.12 -1.67
N GLY A 334 26.31 2.14 -1.03
CA GLY A 334 26.88 0.81 -0.84
C GLY A 334 27.66 0.61 0.47
N VAL A 335 27.56 1.56 1.41
CA VAL A 335 28.13 1.39 2.76
C VAL A 335 27.53 0.15 3.40
N LYS A 336 28.40 -0.70 3.94
CA LYS A 336 28.02 -1.92 4.65
C LYS A 336 27.69 -1.63 6.10
N PHE A 337 26.69 -2.35 6.61
CA PHE A 337 26.30 -2.33 8.02
C PHE A 337 26.41 -3.75 8.59
N SER A 338 26.76 -3.83 9.86
CA SER A 338 26.73 -5.06 10.66
C SER A 338 26.10 -4.72 12.00
N ASP A 339 25.11 -5.50 12.40
CA ASP A 339 24.37 -5.27 13.65
C ASP A 339 23.86 -3.83 13.83
N GLY A 340 23.45 -3.23 12.71
CA GLY A 340 22.91 -1.87 12.69
C GLY A 340 23.94 -0.74 12.65
N TRP A 341 25.22 -1.04 12.77
CA TRP A 341 26.31 -0.08 12.75
C TRP A 341 27.05 -0.11 11.41
N GLU A 342 27.58 1.03 11.00
CA GLU A 342 28.39 1.17 9.80
C GLU A 342 29.73 0.44 10.00
N VAL A 343 30.09 -0.40 9.02
CA VAL A 343 31.38 -1.08 9.00
C VAL A 343 32.40 -0.15 8.35
N ILE A 344 33.27 0.43 9.17
CA ILE A 344 34.38 1.27 8.69
C ILE A 344 35.48 0.32 8.16
N SER A 345 35.84 0.46 6.89
CA SER A 345 36.96 -0.28 6.32
C SER A 345 38.29 0.25 6.89
N HIS A 346 39.23 -0.64 7.17
CA HIS A 346 40.56 -0.24 7.68
C HIS A 346 41.31 0.74 6.75
N ASP A 347 40.98 0.77 5.48
CA ASP A 347 41.55 1.70 4.50
C ASP A 347 41.09 3.17 4.68
N GLU A 348 39.94 3.39 5.33
CA GLU A 348 39.42 4.74 5.64
C GLU A 348 39.98 5.30 6.96
N LEU A 349 40.61 4.47 7.81
CA LEU A 349 41.25 4.89 9.06
C LEU A 349 42.70 5.31 8.85
N ALA A 350 43.25 5.08 7.65
CA ALA A 350 44.66 5.38 7.30
C ALA A 350 44.84 6.63 6.43
N ALA A 351 43.72 7.34 6.07
CA ALA A 351 43.73 8.58 5.31
C ALA A 351 43.37 9.77 6.22
#